data_2b09a80ccf48be16d20f3b791c6e9ab5
#
_entry.id   2b09a80ccf48be16d20f3b791c6e9ab5
#
_cell.length_a   1.000
_cell.length_b   1.000
_cell.length_c   1.000
_cell.angle_alpha   90.00
_cell.angle_beta   90.00
_cell.angle_gamma   90.00
#
_symmetry.space_group_name_H-M   'P 1'
#
loop_
_entity.id
_entity.type
_entity.pdbx_description
1 polymer ?
#
loop_
_entity_poly.entity_id
_entity_poly.type
_entity_poly.pdbx_seq_one_letter_code
_entity_poly.pdbx_strand_id
1 'polypeptide(L)'
;MKLDASWYADKEWRGFVLHDARRDLEDRHVFVTWVAGISHYPAAVDRPDFAPGNDLVLRPEPDNPFDPKAIGVWNASGTVQVGHLPAVIVRDLPSVPGERHGLMVGEWVHGRDRVGLWVVVAREPVVLRVVTNLNDSPPTAAAAWVRQTKAAVRRSAEKKGLHSVDPIAQTQQMAASLKKSA
;
A
#
# COMPACT_ATOMS: atom_id res chain seq x y z
N MET A 1 -0.22 -4.56 -18.37
CA MET A 1 -1.65 -4.81 -18.01
C MET A 1 -2.36 -3.48 -17.80
N LYS A 2 -3.65 -3.36 -18.21
CA LYS A 2 -4.48 -2.15 -17.92
C LYS A 2 -5.51 -2.47 -16.86
N LEU A 3 -5.68 -1.56 -15.89
CA LEU A 3 -6.70 -1.62 -14.85
C LEU A 3 -7.53 -0.34 -14.88
N ASP A 4 -8.83 -0.48 -14.82
CA ASP A 4 -9.74 0.66 -14.70
C ASP A 4 -9.77 1.16 -13.26
N ALA A 5 -9.62 2.45 -13.10
CA ALA A 5 -9.57 3.08 -11.80
C ALA A 5 -10.23 4.46 -11.81
N SER A 6 -10.65 4.90 -10.64
CA SER A 6 -11.12 6.26 -10.43
C SER A 6 -10.33 6.90 -9.30
N TRP A 7 -10.03 8.18 -9.46
CA TRP A 7 -9.45 8.96 -8.39
C TRP A 7 -10.49 9.25 -7.31
N TYR A 8 -10.12 9.01 -6.06
CA TYR A 8 -10.91 9.33 -4.90
C TYR A 8 -10.05 10.01 -3.83
N ALA A 9 -10.58 11.05 -3.20
CA ALA A 9 -9.93 11.71 -2.08
C ALA A 9 -10.95 12.14 -1.04
N ASP A 10 -10.65 11.89 0.23
CA ASP A 10 -11.36 12.42 1.40
C ASP A 10 -10.36 12.88 2.47
N LYS A 11 -10.82 13.11 3.68
CA LYS A 11 -9.98 13.54 4.80
C LYS A 11 -8.98 12.48 5.30
N GLU A 12 -9.17 11.22 4.93
CA GLU A 12 -8.39 10.08 5.42
C GLU A 12 -7.69 9.31 4.30
N TRP A 13 -8.17 9.40 3.05
CA TRP A 13 -7.66 8.63 1.93
C TRP A 13 -7.50 9.49 0.68
N ARG A 14 -6.40 9.29 -0.03
CA ARG A 14 -6.18 9.85 -1.37
C ARG A 14 -5.59 8.76 -2.28
N GLY A 15 -6.16 8.58 -3.46
CA GLY A 15 -5.63 7.60 -4.39
C GLY A 15 -6.63 7.07 -5.40
N PHE A 16 -6.19 6.04 -6.10
CA PHE A 16 -6.98 5.34 -7.11
C PHE A 16 -7.75 4.18 -6.48
N VAL A 17 -9.02 4.08 -6.82
CA VAL A 17 -9.88 2.95 -6.49
C VAL A 17 -10.05 2.12 -7.75
N LEU A 18 -9.63 0.87 -7.70
CA LEU A 18 -9.75 -0.06 -8.82
C LEU A 18 -11.20 -0.51 -8.96
N HIS A 19 -11.65 -0.67 -10.21
CA HIS A 19 -13.02 -1.09 -10.51
C HIS A 19 -13.19 -2.60 -10.50
N ASP A 20 -12.11 -3.35 -10.76
CA ASP A 20 -12.15 -4.81 -10.71
C ASP A 20 -12.40 -5.31 -9.29
N ALA A 21 -13.17 -6.37 -9.15
CA ALA A 21 -13.34 -7.03 -7.87
C ALA A 21 -12.00 -7.66 -7.43
N ARG A 22 -11.77 -7.69 -6.12
CA ARG A 22 -10.53 -8.24 -5.54
C ARG A 22 -10.22 -9.66 -6.05
N ARG A 23 -11.24 -10.53 -6.16
CA ARG A 23 -11.09 -11.89 -6.64
C ARG A 23 -10.60 -11.93 -8.09
N ASP A 24 -11.18 -11.09 -8.95
CA ASP A 24 -10.81 -11.04 -10.37
C ASP A 24 -9.37 -10.54 -10.55
N LEU A 25 -8.90 -9.64 -9.67
CA LEU A 25 -7.52 -9.21 -9.61
C LEU A 25 -6.59 -10.35 -9.17
N GLU A 26 -6.93 -11.06 -8.10
CA GLU A 26 -6.14 -12.19 -7.57
C GLU A 26 -6.05 -13.34 -8.59
N ASP A 27 -7.12 -13.66 -9.32
CA ASP A 27 -7.13 -14.64 -10.41
C ASP A 27 -6.18 -14.24 -11.56
N ARG A 28 -5.92 -12.96 -11.74
CA ARG A 28 -4.95 -12.39 -12.68
C ARG A 28 -3.55 -12.19 -12.08
N HIS A 29 -3.30 -12.69 -10.87
CA HIS A 29 -2.08 -12.47 -10.08
C HIS A 29 -1.78 -10.98 -9.83
N VAL A 30 -2.81 -10.21 -9.58
CA VAL A 30 -2.73 -8.81 -9.16
C VAL A 30 -3.18 -8.71 -7.70
N PHE A 31 -2.30 -8.21 -6.86
CA PHE A 31 -2.56 -8.09 -5.42
C PHE A 31 -2.58 -6.61 -5.04
N VAL A 32 -3.62 -6.21 -4.32
CA VAL A 32 -3.69 -4.88 -3.71
C VAL A 32 -3.42 -5.01 -2.23
N THR A 33 -2.39 -4.32 -1.75
CA THR A 33 -1.94 -4.45 -0.37
C THR A 33 -1.35 -3.14 0.17
N TRP A 34 -1.15 -3.09 1.49
CA TRP A 34 -0.43 -1.99 2.14
C TRP A 34 1.07 -2.24 2.15
N VAL A 35 1.84 -1.17 2.33
CA VAL A 35 3.28 -1.25 2.62
C VAL A 35 3.48 -1.41 4.12
N ALA A 36 4.17 -2.48 4.53
CA ALA A 36 4.47 -2.75 5.92
C ALA A 36 5.76 -2.03 6.35
N GLY A 37 5.82 -1.62 7.63
CA GLY A 37 7.04 -1.08 8.23
C GLY A 37 7.41 0.34 7.81
N ILE A 38 6.48 1.12 7.22
CA ILE A 38 6.75 2.51 6.79
C ILE A 38 7.25 3.40 7.93
N SER A 39 6.91 3.10 9.18
CA SER A 39 7.39 3.82 10.38
C SER A 39 8.89 3.75 10.57
N HIS A 40 9.59 2.79 9.96
CA HIS A 40 11.04 2.69 9.96
C HIS A 40 11.70 3.54 8.86
N TYR A 41 10.89 4.15 7.99
CA TYR A 41 11.33 4.95 6.85
C TYR A 41 10.71 6.36 6.84
N PRO A 42 10.74 7.12 7.97
CA PRO A 42 10.01 8.38 8.09
C PRO A 42 10.42 9.44 7.08
N ALA A 43 11.70 9.45 6.67
CA ALA A 43 12.21 10.36 5.65
C ALA A 43 11.76 10.00 4.22
N ALA A 44 11.33 8.76 3.99
CA ALA A 44 10.91 8.27 2.69
C ALA A 44 9.40 8.42 2.48
N VAL A 45 8.61 8.20 3.52
CA VAL A 45 7.14 8.08 3.41
C VAL A 45 6.49 9.34 2.80
N ASP A 46 7.02 10.53 3.07
CA ASP A 46 6.47 11.80 2.59
C ASP A 46 7.03 12.26 1.23
N ARG A 47 7.94 11.46 0.64
CA ARG A 47 8.53 11.82 -0.66
C ARG A 47 7.51 11.74 -1.78
N PRO A 48 7.59 12.65 -2.79
CA PRO A 48 6.75 12.61 -3.99
C PRO A 48 6.89 11.31 -4.79
N ASP A 49 8.05 10.63 -4.68
CA ASP A 49 8.30 9.33 -5.33
C ASP A 49 7.24 8.28 -4.98
N PHE A 50 6.59 8.41 -3.82
CA PHE A 50 5.56 7.48 -3.33
C PHE A 50 4.15 8.07 -3.42
N ALA A 51 3.92 9.01 -4.33
CA ALA A 51 2.58 9.49 -4.62
C ALA A 51 1.77 8.45 -5.43
N PRO A 52 0.44 8.38 -5.27
CA PRO A 52 -0.40 7.51 -6.08
C PRO A 52 -0.20 7.74 -7.59
N GLY A 53 -0.04 6.65 -8.34
CA GLY A 53 0.25 6.65 -9.76
C GLY A 53 1.72 6.42 -10.12
N ASN A 54 2.63 6.46 -9.15
CA ASN A 54 4.05 6.21 -9.41
C ASN A 54 4.38 4.72 -9.40
N ASP A 55 5.27 4.34 -10.32
CA ASP A 55 5.84 2.99 -10.38
C ASP A 55 6.77 2.73 -9.20
N LEU A 56 6.88 1.47 -8.82
CA LEU A 56 7.72 0.99 -7.73
C LEU A 56 8.56 -0.18 -8.18
N VAL A 57 9.75 -0.29 -7.61
CA VAL A 57 10.60 -1.47 -7.71
C VAL A 57 10.41 -2.35 -6.48
N LEU A 58 10.16 -3.62 -6.71
CA LEU A 58 9.99 -4.64 -5.67
C LEU A 58 11.21 -5.56 -5.66
N ARG A 59 12.04 -5.49 -4.60
CA ARG A 59 13.29 -6.24 -4.50
C ARG A 59 13.22 -7.30 -3.43
N PRO A 60 13.49 -8.58 -3.75
CA PRO A 60 13.77 -9.60 -2.74
C PRO A 60 15.01 -9.20 -1.91
N GLU A 61 14.94 -9.45 -0.63
CA GLU A 61 16.02 -9.17 0.34
C GLU A 61 16.45 -10.48 1.04
N PRO A 62 17.15 -11.40 0.33
CA PRO A 62 17.52 -12.71 0.89
C PRO A 62 18.42 -12.61 2.11
N ASP A 63 19.17 -11.52 2.24
CA ASP A 63 20.04 -11.25 3.38
C ASP A 63 19.36 -10.47 4.51
N ASN A 64 18.03 -10.29 4.44
CA ASN A 64 17.28 -9.61 5.51
C ASN A 64 17.31 -10.45 6.79
N PRO A 65 17.85 -9.91 7.92
CA PRO A 65 18.08 -10.69 9.14
C PRO A 65 16.79 -11.12 9.85
N PHE A 66 15.66 -10.50 9.51
CA PHE A 66 14.36 -10.79 10.15
C PHE A 66 13.49 -11.72 9.30
N ASP A 67 13.60 -11.62 7.98
CA ASP A 67 12.83 -12.46 7.04
C ASP A 67 13.58 -12.56 5.70
N PRO A 68 14.23 -13.69 5.40
CA PRO A 68 14.94 -13.89 4.12
C PRO A 68 14.00 -13.94 2.90
N LYS A 69 12.67 -13.95 3.11
CA LYS A 69 11.66 -13.83 2.05
C LYS A 69 11.13 -12.40 1.90
N ALA A 70 11.65 -11.46 2.68
CA ALA A 70 11.21 -10.07 2.60
C ALA A 70 11.35 -9.53 1.17
N ILE A 71 10.39 -8.70 0.78
CA ILE A 71 10.42 -7.96 -0.48
C ILE A 71 10.32 -6.48 -0.13
N GLY A 72 11.41 -5.75 -0.34
CA GLY A 72 11.48 -4.31 -0.14
C GLY A 72 10.69 -3.56 -1.21
N VAL A 73 10.05 -2.47 -0.81
CA VAL A 73 9.30 -1.54 -1.67
C VAL A 73 10.15 -0.29 -1.87
N TRP A 74 10.56 -0.05 -3.11
CA TRP A 74 11.48 1.02 -3.49
C TRP A 74 10.81 1.96 -4.51
N ASN A 75 11.26 3.21 -4.57
CA ASN A 75 10.86 4.13 -5.62
C ASN A 75 11.25 3.61 -7.02
N ALA A 76 10.70 4.20 -8.08
CA ALA A 76 10.94 3.77 -9.46
C ALA A 76 12.42 3.71 -9.86
N SER A 77 13.27 4.58 -9.30
CA SER A 77 14.73 4.54 -9.53
C SER A 77 15.44 3.47 -8.70
N GLY A 78 14.77 2.84 -7.75
CA GLY A 78 15.35 1.84 -6.85
C GLY A 78 16.39 2.39 -5.88
N THR A 79 16.34 3.68 -5.56
CA THR A 79 17.32 4.36 -4.70
C THR A 79 16.80 4.65 -3.29
N VAL A 80 15.49 4.70 -3.10
CA VAL A 80 14.86 4.99 -1.81
C VAL A 80 13.87 3.90 -1.47
N GLN A 81 14.05 3.26 -0.32
CA GLN A 81 13.12 2.28 0.23
C GLN A 81 12.10 2.97 1.15
N VAL A 82 10.85 2.48 1.15
CA VAL A 82 9.77 3.01 2.00
C VAL A 82 9.15 1.95 2.92
N GLY A 83 9.53 0.70 2.77
CA GLY A 83 9.02 -0.40 3.57
C GLY A 83 9.11 -1.73 2.85
N HIS A 84 8.22 -2.66 3.20
CA HIS A 84 8.19 -4.02 2.66
C HIS A 84 6.77 -4.45 2.29
N LEU A 85 6.65 -5.44 1.43
CA LEU A 85 5.38 -6.14 1.27
C LEU A 85 5.07 -6.94 2.54
N PRO A 86 3.79 -7.02 2.97
CA PRO A 86 3.43 -7.85 4.11
C PRO A 86 3.77 -9.32 3.87
N ALA A 87 4.32 -10.01 4.87
CA ALA A 87 4.72 -11.42 4.75
C ALA A 87 3.57 -12.35 4.30
N VAL A 88 2.31 -12.01 4.67
CA VAL A 88 1.12 -12.75 4.22
C VAL A 88 0.96 -12.67 2.70
N ILE A 89 1.21 -11.52 2.11
CA ILE A 89 1.14 -11.32 0.65
C ILE A 89 2.32 -12.01 -0.02
N VAL A 90 3.52 -11.86 0.51
CA VAL A 90 4.73 -12.51 -0.03
C VAL A 90 4.55 -14.03 -0.13
N ARG A 91 3.93 -14.64 0.88
CA ARG A 91 3.63 -16.08 0.89
C ARG A 91 2.65 -16.48 -0.20
N ASP A 92 1.66 -15.65 -0.49
CA ASP A 92 0.61 -15.92 -1.47
C ASP A 92 1.03 -15.50 -2.90
N LEU A 93 2.15 -14.76 -3.04
CA LEU A 93 2.74 -14.48 -4.34
C LEU A 93 3.28 -15.79 -4.95
N PRO A 94 2.97 -16.07 -6.21
CA PRO A 94 3.50 -17.27 -6.88
C PRO A 94 5.03 -17.30 -6.81
N SER A 95 5.58 -18.47 -6.48
CA SER A 95 7.04 -18.72 -6.40
C SER A 95 7.74 -18.67 -7.77
N VAL A 96 7.09 -18.11 -8.79
CA VAL A 96 7.65 -18.04 -10.15
C VAL A 96 8.76 -17.00 -10.18
N PRO A 97 9.97 -17.37 -10.63
CA PRO A 97 11.04 -16.41 -10.88
C PRO A 97 10.59 -15.36 -11.90
N GLY A 98 10.90 -14.12 -11.66
CA GLY A 98 10.58 -13.01 -12.56
C GLY A 98 10.47 -11.70 -11.82
N GLU A 99 10.59 -10.61 -12.57
CA GLU A 99 10.37 -9.28 -12.04
C GLU A 99 8.93 -9.12 -11.58
N ARG A 100 8.75 -8.42 -10.48
CA ARG A 100 7.46 -7.98 -9.98
C ARG A 100 7.39 -6.48 -10.11
N HIS A 101 6.26 -6.01 -10.60
CA HIS A 101 6.01 -4.59 -10.78
C HIS A 101 5.11 -4.10 -9.66
N GLY A 102 5.49 -2.99 -9.07
CA GLY A 102 4.70 -2.28 -8.09
C GLY A 102 4.15 -0.99 -8.66
N LEU A 103 2.97 -0.60 -8.22
CA LEU A 103 2.38 0.70 -8.52
C LEU A 103 1.73 1.26 -7.26
N MET A 104 2.06 2.51 -6.93
CA MET A 104 1.37 3.22 -5.85
C MET A 104 -0.08 3.50 -6.26
N VAL A 105 -1.04 3.05 -5.46
CA VAL A 105 -2.46 3.31 -5.74
C VAL A 105 -3.13 4.22 -4.72
N GLY A 106 -2.58 4.33 -3.51
CA GLY A 106 -3.22 5.20 -2.55
C GLY A 106 -2.43 5.41 -1.27
N GLU A 107 -2.85 6.40 -0.52
CA GLU A 107 -2.27 6.78 0.76
C GLU A 107 -3.35 7.06 1.80
N TRP A 108 -3.09 6.62 3.02
CA TRP A 108 -3.82 7.06 4.20
C TRP A 108 -3.16 8.31 4.75
N VAL A 109 -3.98 9.29 5.08
CA VAL A 109 -3.50 10.55 5.62
C VAL A 109 -4.16 10.85 6.96
N HIS A 110 -3.43 11.51 7.85
CA HIS A 110 -3.95 12.08 9.07
C HIS A 110 -3.49 13.53 9.16
N GLY A 111 -4.40 14.46 8.92
CA GLY A 111 -4.04 15.85 8.74
C GLY A 111 -3.18 16.03 7.48
N ARG A 112 -1.89 16.36 7.67
CA ARG A 112 -0.92 16.51 6.58
C ARG A 112 0.02 15.31 6.44
N ASP A 113 0.06 14.42 7.42
CA ASP A 113 1.00 13.32 7.49
C ASP A 113 0.48 12.10 6.74
N ARG A 114 1.33 11.41 5.97
CA ARG A 114 1.05 10.09 5.41
C ARG A 114 1.26 9.03 6.49
N VAL A 115 0.22 8.25 6.76
CA VAL A 115 0.24 7.21 7.79
C VAL A 115 0.08 5.80 7.23
N GLY A 116 -0.11 5.66 5.93
CA GLY A 116 -0.20 4.38 5.25
C GLY A 116 -0.07 4.54 3.75
N LEU A 117 0.53 3.54 3.11
CA LEU A 117 0.73 3.48 1.66
C LEU A 117 0.13 2.19 1.12
N TRP A 118 -0.52 2.28 -0.05
CA TRP A 118 -1.14 1.14 -0.72
C TRP A 118 -0.59 0.96 -2.11
N VAL A 119 -0.33 -0.30 -2.44
CA VAL A 119 0.33 -0.68 -3.69
C VAL A 119 -0.43 -1.78 -4.39
N VAL A 120 -0.37 -1.77 -5.70
CA VAL A 120 -0.66 -2.92 -6.57
C VAL A 120 0.65 -3.65 -6.81
N VAL A 121 0.62 -4.97 -6.70
CA VAL A 121 1.71 -5.88 -7.04
C VAL A 121 1.24 -6.78 -8.17
N ALA A 122 1.97 -6.83 -9.27
CA ALA A 122 1.63 -7.64 -10.45
C ALA A 122 2.90 -8.25 -11.08
N ARG A 123 2.70 -9.23 -11.99
CA ARG A 123 3.80 -9.86 -12.76
C ARG A 123 4.27 -9.02 -13.92
N GLU A 124 3.45 -8.12 -14.40
CA GLU A 124 3.73 -7.25 -15.54
C GLU A 124 3.42 -5.79 -15.17
N PRO A 125 3.99 -4.82 -15.89
CA PRO A 125 3.71 -3.41 -15.64
C PRO A 125 2.21 -3.12 -15.65
N VAL A 126 1.76 -2.34 -14.68
CA VAL A 126 0.36 -1.94 -14.54
C VAL A 126 0.19 -0.50 -15.00
N VAL A 127 -0.78 -0.26 -15.86
CA VAL A 127 -1.18 1.08 -16.29
C VAL A 127 -2.62 1.31 -15.84
N LEU A 128 -2.85 2.37 -15.07
CA LEU A 128 -4.19 2.75 -14.68
C LEU A 128 -4.87 3.53 -15.80
N ARG A 129 -6.06 3.09 -16.18
CA ARG A 129 -6.97 3.86 -17.01
C ARG A 129 -7.96 4.59 -16.11
N VAL A 130 -7.74 5.88 -15.93
CA VAL A 130 -8.63 6.71 -15.10
C VAL A 130 -9.90 7.00 -15.90
N VAL A 131 -11.04 6.47 -15.44
CA VAL A 131 -12.34 6.58 -16.14
C VAL A 131 -13.28 7.60 -15.52
N THR A 132 -13.11 7.94 -14.23
CA THR A 132 -13.96 8.90 -13.54
C THR A 132 -13.21 9.54 -12.37
N ASN A 133 -13.49 10.80 -12.09
CA ASN A 133 -13.07 11.44 -10.85
C ASN A 133 -14.23 11.37 -9.84
N LEU A 134 -13.97 10.77 -8.67
CA LEU A 134 -14.99 10.48 -7.65
C LEU A 134 -15.04 11.52 -6.52
N ASN A 135 -14.35 12.64 -6.64
CA ASN A 135 -14.28 13.64 -5.57
C ASN A 135 -15.63 14.18 -5.13
N ASP A 136 -16.63 14.23 -6.04
CA ASP A 136 -17.93 14.83 -5.76
C ASP A 136 -18.98 13.85 -5.22
N SER A 137 -18.83 12.57 -5.49
CA SER A 137 -19.71 11.51 -4.96
C SER A 137 -19.09 10.14 -5.21
N PRO A 138 -18.49 9.50 -4.22
CA PRO A 138 -17.92 8.17 -4.43
C PRO A 138 -19.00 7.20 -4.85
N PRO A 139 -18.85 6.49 -5.99
CA PRO A 139 -19.73 5.37 -6.29
C PRO A 139 -19.75 4.38 -5.12
N THR A 140 -20.87 3.72 -4.93
CA THR A 140 -21.07 2.73 -3.87
C THR A 140 -19.96 1.67 -3.86
N ALA A 141 -19.44 1.32 -5.04
CA ALA A 141 -18.31 0.39 -5.20
C ALA A 141 -17.01 0.92 -4.61
N ALA A 142 -16.67 2.21 -4.84
CA ALA A 142 -15.47 2.82 -4.30
C ALA A 142 -15.53 2.93 -2.77
N ALA A 143 -16.67 3.36 -2.23
CA ALA A 143 -16.88 3.39 -0.79
C ALA A 143 -16.84 1.98 -0.16
N ALA A 144 -17.35 0.96 -0.87
CA ALA A 144 -17.27 -0.43 -0.46
C ALA A 144 -15.80 -0.92 -0.45
N TRP A 145 -15.02 -0.62 -1.49
CA TRP A 145 -13.62 -0.98 -1.59
C TRP A 145 -12.79 -0.37 -0.45
N VAL A 146 -12.94 0.94 -0.19
CA VAL A 146 -12.28 1.62 0.93
C VAL A 146 -12.66 0.99 2.27
N ARG A 147 -13.94 0.67 2.50
CA ARG A 147 -14.40 -0.03 3.72
C ARG A 147 -13.81 -1.43 3.83
N GLN A 148 -13.78 -2.21 2.75
CA GLN A 148 -13.20 -3.56 2.73
C GLN A 148 -11.70 -3.52 3.02
N THR A 149 -11.02 -2.56 2.47
CA THR A 149 -9.59 -2.30 2.69
C THR A 149 -9.32 -1.98 4.16
N LYS A 150 -10.10 -1.05 4.76
CA LYS A 150 -10.03 -0.76 6.21
C LYS A 150 -10.29 -2.01 7.06
N ALA A 151 -11.31 -2.79 6.72
CA ALA A 151 -11.65 -4.01 7.45
C ALA A 151 -10.57 -5.11 7.32
N ALA A 152 -9.90 -5.21 6.18
CA ALA A 152 -8.81 -6.16 5.97
C ALA A 152 -7.59 -5.83 6.84
N VAL A 153 -7.21 -4.55 6.91
CA VAL A 153 -6.14 -4.06 7.80
C VAL A 153 -6.47 -4.37 9.25
N ARG A 154 -7.68 -4.05 9.69
CA ARG A 154 -8.14 -4.29 11.06
C ARG A 154 -8.09 -5.77 11.43
N ARG A 155 -8.61 -6.66 10.58
CA ARG A 155 -8.55 -8.12 10.79
C ARG A 155 -7.12 -8.66 10.82
N SER A 156 -6.22 -8.11 10.02
CA SER A 156 -4.81 -8.50 10.04
C SER A 156 -4.12 -8.12 11.35
N ALA A 157 -4.44 -6.94 11.90
CA ALA A 157 -3.95 -6.49 13.19
C ALA A 157 -4.48 -7.38 14.34
N GLU A 158 -5.78 -7.71 14.31
CA GLU A 158 -6.42 -8.59 15.31
C GLU A 158 -5.84 -10.01 15.32
N LYS A 159 -5.60 -10.61 14.12
CA LYS A 159 -4.97 -11.93 14.00
C LYS A 159 -3.55 -12.01 14.55
N LYS A 160 -2.85 -10.89 14.63
CA LYS A 160 -1.49 -10.80 15.17
C LYS A 160 -1.46 -10.58 16.68
N GLY A 161 -2.60 -10.65 17.37
CA GLY A 161 -2.68 -10.36 18.82
C GLY A 161 -2.36 -8.91 19.17
N LEU A 162 -2.32 -8.03 18.19
CA LEU A 162 -2.24 -6.58 18.34
C LEU A 162 -3.63 -6.10 18.76
N HIS A 163 -4.01 -6.41 20.01
CA HIS A 163 -5.25 -5.92 20.56
C HIS A 163 -5.31 -4.40 20.46
N SER A 164 -6.30 -3.92 19.74
CA SER A 164 -6.77 -2.53 19.70
C SER A 164 -5.76 -1.45 19.30
N VAL A 165 -4.69 -1.78 18.62
CA VAL A 165 -3.86 -0.74 18.02
C VAL A 165 -4.34 -0.56 16.61
N ASP A 166 -5.18 0.45 16.43
CA ASP A 166 -5.41 1.04 15.11
C ASP A 166 -4.00 1.29 14.52
N PRO A 167 -3.61 0.69 13.38
CA PRO A 167 -2.31 0.93 12.77
C PRO A 167 -2.03 2.43 12.59
N ILE A 168 -3.09 3.21 12.40
CA ILE A 168 -3.08 4.66 12.35
C ILE A 168 -2.72 5.24 13.72
N ALA A 169 -3.33 4.75 14.81
CA ALA A 169 -3.05 5.23 16.17
C ALA A 169 -1.62 4.90 16.63
N GLN A 170 -1.06 3.75 16.22
CA GLN A 170 0.32 3.39 16.54
C GLN A 170 1.33 4.28 15.82
N THR A 171 1.08 4.57 14.55
CA THR A 171 1.92 5.50 13.77
C THR A 171 1.81 6.92 14.34
N GLN A 172 0.62 7.33 14.79
CA GLN A 172 0.41 8.63 15.44
C GLN A 172 1.14 8.75 16.78
N GLN A 173 1.13 7.69 17.60
CA GLN A 173 1.87 7.66 18.88
C GLN A 173 3.39 7.73 18.65
N MET A 174 3.91 7.02 17.64
CA MET A 174 5.33 7.10 17.28
C MET A 174 5.71 8.48 16.73
N ALA A 175 4.91 9.07 15.86
CA ALA A 175 5.15 10.42 15.35
C ALA A 175 5.09 11.48 16.46
N ALA A 176 4.19 11.31 17.42
CA ALA A 176 4.09 12.20 18.59
C ALA A 176 5.27 12.04 19.57
N SER A 177 5.82 10.82 19.73
CA SER A 177 6.99 10.58 20.57
C SER A 177 8.26 11.15 19.96
N LEU A 178 8.43 11.08 18.64
CA LEU A 178 9.57 11.67 17.92
C LEU A 178 9.57 13.21 18.01
N LYS A 179 8.39 13.85 17.98
CA LYS A 179 8.26 15.31 18.14
C LYS A 179 8.54 15.80 19.58
N LYS A 180 8.51 14.93 20.59
CA LYS A 180 8.85 15.28 21.98
C LYS A 180 10.34 15.11 22.30
N SER A 181 11.09 14.46 21.42
CA SER A 181 12.52 14.18 21.60
C SER A 181 13.42 15.10 20.77
N ALA A 182 12.84 16.04 20.03
CA ALA A 182 13.50 17.10 19.26
C ALA A 182 13.22 18.46 19.87
#